data_bfc4aab03a3b960ec10544774e5336b2
#
_entry.id   bfc4aab03a3b960ec10544774e5336b2
#
_cell.length_a   1.000
_cell.length_b   1.000
_cell.length_c   1.000
_cell.angle_alpha   90.00
_cell.angle_beta   90.00
_cell.angle_gamma   90.00
#
_symmetry.space_group_name_H-M   'P 1'
#
loop_
_entity.id
_entity.type
_entity.pdbx_description
1 polymer ?
#
loop_
_entity_poly.entity_id
_entity_poly.type
_entity_poly.pdbx_seq_one_letter_code
_entity_poly.pdbx_strand_id
1 'polypeptide(L)'
;GGKVPFVKINASENDIMKCAEFLLTYIGFDMNKGALGIYPHGFTEKIGNNDIRIAFKRNDNALDFVSTIIHEGGHGILEQNVSSNLSKYECLTCDGINALHESQSRLFENILGRNINFWLPIYDKVKSMLGLEVDVYEFVDGLNKAIPSLVRTEADELTYCMHIILRYEIERDLFSGKINVNDLPDIWNKKM
;
A
#
# COMPACT_ATOMS: atom_id res chain seq x y z
N GLY A 1 12.19 11.93 -18.17
CA GLY A 1 11.33 11.21 -17.22
C GLY A 1 9.91 11.72 -17.32
N GLY A 2 8.95 10.80 -17.33
CA GLY A 2 7.53 11.17 -17.29
C GLY A 2 7.18 11.81 -15.96
N LYS A 3 6.17 12.69 -15.94
CA LYS A 3 5.64 13.19 -14.67
C LYS A 3 4.91 12.07 -13.93
N VAL A 4 5.19 11.89 -12.65
CA VAL A 4 4.42 11.01 -11.76
C VAL A 4 2.95 11.47 -11.80
N PRO A 5 1.99 10.55 -11.97
CA PRO A 5 0.58 10.91 -11.96
C PRO A 5 0.20 11.56 -10.64
N PHE A 6 -0.56 12.64 -10.72
CA PHE A 6 -0.98 13.38 -9.55
C PHE A 6 -2.44 13.82 -9.70
N VAL A 7 -3.29 13.34 -8.83
CA VAL A 7 -4.69 13.74 -8.72
C VAL A 7 -4.87 14.42 -7.38
N LYS A 8 -5.07 15.74 -7.41
CA LYS A 8 -5.13 16.56 -6.19
C LYS A 8 -6.36 16.26 -5.35
N ILE A 9 -6.17 16.08 -4.05
CA ILE A 9 -7.21 16.05 -3.04
C ILE A 9 -7.56 17.49 -2.64
N ASN A 10 -8.86 17.85 -2.75
CA ASN A 10 -9.40 19.14 -2.33
C ASN A 10 -10.45 18.92 -1.23
N ALA A 11 -10.07 18.30 -0.11
CA ALA A 11 -10.97 17.90 0.96
C ALA A 11 -10.42 18.23 2.35
N SER A 12 -11.30 18.32 3.34
CA SER A 12 -10.92 18.46 4.74
C SER A 12 -10.33 17.14 5.27
N GLU A 13 -9.53 17.23 6.34
CA GLU A 13 -9.00 16.03 7.00
C GLU A 13 -10.10 15.07 7.45
N ASN A 14 -11.22 15.61 7.94
CA ASN A 14 -12.37 14.82 8.33
C ASN A 14 -12.99 14.04 7.15
N ASP A 15 -13.05 14.65 5.96
CA ASP A 15 -13.59 13.98 4.77
C ASP A 15 -12.61 12.94 4.21
N ILE A 16 -11.31 13.19 4.31
CA ILE A 16 -10.27 12.22 4.00
C ILE A 16 -10.38 11.00 4.93
N MET A 17 -10.56 11.21 6.25
CA MET A 17 -10.78 10.12 7.21
C MET A 17 -12.04 9.30 6.88
N LYS A 18 -13.16 9.98 6.59
CA LYS A 18 -14.41 9.30 6.18
C LYS A 18 -14.23 8.51 4.90
N CYS A 19 -13.48 9.03 3.94
CA CYS A 19 -13.18 8.32 2.70
C CYS A 19 -12.33 7.07 2.97
N ALA A 20 -11.32 7.15 3.84
CA ALA A 20 -10.53 6.01 4.26
C ALA A 20 -11.37 4.93 4.94
N GLU A 21 -12.22 5.30 5.91
CA GLU A 21 -13.16 4.37 6.55
C GLU A 21 -14.13 3.73 5.56
N PHE A 22 -14.63 4.51 4.60
CA PHE A 22 -15.50 4.01 3.54
C PHE A 22 -14.79 2.97 2.67
N LEU A 23 -13.56 3.25 2.21
CA LEU A 23 -12.78 2.32 1.40
C LEU A 23 -12.45 1.04 2.17
N LEU A 24 -12.02 1.14 3.42
CA LEU A 24 -11.75 -0.02 4.28
C LEU A 24 -12.99 -0.89 4.46
N THR A 25 -14.13 -0.28 4.76
CA THR A 25 -15.42 -0.98 4.89
C THR A 25 -15.84 -1.64 3.57
N TYR A 26 -15.64 -0.96 2.45
CA TYR A 26 -15.98 -1.46 1.13
C TYR A 26 -15.21 -2.72 0.74
N ILE A 27 -13.91 -2.79 1.10
CA ILE A 27 -13.09 -3.99 0.85
C ILE A 27 -13.31 -5.10 1.88
N GLY A 28 -14.08 -4.86 2.95
CA GLY A 28 -14.48 -5.86 3.93
C GLY A 28 -13.76 -5.80 5.29
N PHE A 29 -13.02 -4.71 5.57
CA PHE A 29 -12.45 -4.49 6.90
C PHE A 29 -13.56 -4.15 7.90
N ASP A 30 -13.58 -4.85 9.04
CA ASP A 30 -14.53 -4.62 10.12
C ASP A 30 -14.03 -3.51 11.07
N MET A 31 -14.59 -2.32 10.93
CA MET A 31 -14.24 -1.16 11.78
C MET A 31 -14.55 -1.38 13.27
N ASN A 32 -15.40 -2.37 13.64
CA ASN A 32 -15.63 -2.71 15.05
C ASN A 32 -14.46 -3.52 15.67
N LYS A 33 -13.57 -4.02 14.84
CA LYS A 33 -12.38 -4.79 15.24
C LYS A 33 -11.08 -4.04 14.94
N GLY A 34 -11.14 -2.73 14.82
CA GLY A 34 -9.96 -1.96 14.53
C GLY A 34 -10.17 -0.46 14.65
N ALA A 35 -9.11 0.26 14.38
CA ALA A 35 -9.10 1.71 14.38
C ALA A 35 -8.27 2.25 13.21
N LEU A 36 -8.57 3.46 12.78
CA LEU A 36 -7.88 4.17 11.73
C LEU A 36 -7.26 5.45 12.28
N GLY A 37 -6.04 5.77 11.83
CA GLY A 37 -5.34 6.98 12.25
C GLY A 37 -4.43 7.57 11.17
N ILE A 38 -4.04 8.83 11.35
CA ILE A 38 -3.06 9.51 10.50
C ILE A 38 -1.69 9.41 11.17
N TYR A 39 -0.68 9.00 10.39
CA TYR A 39 0.70 8.86 10.83
C TYR A 39 1.67 9.23 9.69
N PRO A 40 2.97 9.47 9.96
CA PRO A 40 3.94 9.83 8.91
C PRO A 40 4.12 8.82 7.78
N HIS A 41 3.77 7.56 7.98
CA HIS A 41 3.77 6.51 6.95
C HIS A 41 2.58 5.56 7.15
N GLY A 42 2.21 4.80 6.10
CA GLY A 42 1.22 3.73 6.19
C GLY A 42 1.77 2.53 6.96
N PHE A 43 0.94 1.91 7.78
CA PHE A 43 1.20 0.62 8.41
C PHE A 43 -0.08 0.00 8.95
N THR A 44 -0.04 -1.31 9.15
CA THR A 44 -1.08 -2.08 9.85
C THR A 44 -0.44 -2.80 11.02
N GLU A 45 -1.04 -2.66 12.21
CA GLU A 45 -0.53 -3.24 13.45
C GLU A 45 -1.63 -4.00 14.19
N LYS A 46 -1.34 -5.23 14.58
CA LYS A 46 -2.21 -6.04 15.42
C LYS A 46 -1.89 -5.83 16.90
N ILE A 47 -2.78 -5.17 17.61
CA ILE A 47 -2.68 -4.98 19.06
C ILE A 47 -3.33 -6.16 19.82
N GLY A 48 -4.33 -6.77 19.20
CA GLY A 48 -5.04 -7.92 19.76
C GLY A 48 -5.97 -8.57 18.74
N ASN A 49 -6.61 -9.68 19.09
CA ASN A 49 -7.45 -10.45 18.15
C ASN A 49 -8.63 -9.66 17.56
N ASN A 50 -9.06 -8.60 18.22
CA ASN A 50 -10.15 -7.72 17.79
C ASN A 50 -9.72 -6.25 17.83
N ASP A 51 -8.43 -5.97 17.71
CA ASP A 51 -7.88 -4.61 17.65
C ASP A 51 -6.76 -4.56 16.62
N ILE A 52 -7.15 -4.34 15.38
CA ILE A 52 -6.24 -4.16 14.24
C ILE A 52 -6.23 -2.69 13.87
N ARG A 53 -5.08 -2.04 13.97
CA ARG A 53 -4.94 -0.60 13.74
C ARG A 53 -4.27 -0.34 12.42
N ILE A 54 -4.93 0.49 11.61
CA ILE A 54 -4.43 0.95 10.32
C ILE A 54 -4.06 2.41 10.45
N ALA A 55 -2.90 2.77 9.96
CA ALA A 55 -2.47 4.14 9.82
C ALA A 55 -2.14 4.47 8.37
N PHE A 56 -2.34 5.71 7.98
CA PHE A 56 -1.94 6.21 6.68
C PHE A 56 -1.32 7.61 6.78
N LYS A 57 -0.44 7.91 5.85
CA LYS A 57 0.12 9.25 5.72
C LYS A 57 -0.88 10.16 5.02
N ARG A 58 -1.12 11.35 5.59
CA ARG A 58 -1.82 12.39 4.85
C ARG A 58 -1.03 12.71 3.58
N ASN A 59 -1.69 12.59 2.44
CA ASN A 59 -1.13 12.86 1.13
C ASN A 59 -2.12 13.72 0.33
N ASP A 60 -1.60 14.66 -0.46
CA ASP A 60 -2.41 15.48 -1.35
C ASP A 60 -2.67 14.81 -2.71
N ASN A 61 -2.04 13.66 -2.98
CA ASN A 61 -2.27 12.85 -4.17
C ASN A 61 -3.28 11.73 -3.87
N ALA A 62 -4.43 11.77 -4.51
CA ALA A 62 -5.49 10.78 -4.32
C ALA A 62 -5.07 9.36 -4.74
N LEU A 63 -4.19 9.23 -5.73
CA LEU A 63 -3.72 7.93 -6.21
C LEU A 63 -2.91 7.21 -5.11
N ASP A 64 -1.97 7.92 -4.49
CA ASP A 64 -1.16 7.36 -3.40
C ASP A 64 -2.01 7.09 -2.16
N PHE A 65 -2.95 7.99 -1.85
CA PHE A 65 -3.86 7.85 -0.72
C PHE A 65 -4.69 6.57 -0.83
N VAL A 66 -5.40 6.38 -1.97
CA VAL A 66 -6.26 5.20 -2.10
C VAL A 66 -5.46 3.91 -2.17
N SER A 67 -4.29 3.90 -2.84
CA SER A 67 -3.40 2.75 -2.89
C SER A 67 -2.95 2.35 -1.49
N THR A 68 -2.52 3.30 -0.66
CA THR A 68 -2.11 3.05 0.73
C THR A 68 -3.27 2.49 1.56
N ILE A 69 -4.47 3.09 1.50
CA ILE A 69 -5.63 2.61 2.27
C ILE A 69 -6.03 1.19 1.89
N ILE A 70 -6.06 0.88 0.60
CA ILE A 70 -6.43 -0.46 0.11
C ILE A 70 -5.35 -1.49 0.47
N HIS A 71 -4.07 -1.12 0.39
CA HIS A 71 -2.94 -1.95 0.77
C HIS A 71 -2.98 -2.32 2.25
N GLU A 72 -3.02 -1.31 3.12
CA GLU A 72 -3.08 -1.53 4.57
C GLU A 72 -4.37 -2.24 4.99
N GLY A 73 -5.47 -1.95 4.29
CA GLY A 73 -6.73 -2.67 4.46
C GLY A 73 -6.60 -4.16 4.14
N GLY A 74 -5.83 -4.52 3.13
CA GLY A 74 -5.53 -5.91 2.77
C GLY A 74 -4.79 -6.65 3.91
N HIS A 75 -3.78 -6.04 4.50
CA HIS A 75 -3.12 -6.54 5.71
C HIS A 75 -4.11 -6.67 6.87
N GLY A 76 -4.92 -5.64 7.10
CA GLY A 76 -5.90 -5.62 8.18
C GLY A 76 -6.95 -6.72 8.07
N ILE A 77 -7.46 -6.98 6.86
CA ILE A 77 -8.41 -8.06 6.61
C ILE A 77 -7.80 -9.43 6.88
N LEU A 78 -6.54 -9.65 6.49
CA LEU A 78 -5.86 -10.90 6.82
C LEU A 78 -5.82 -11.10 8.34
N GLU A 79 -5.38 -10.10 9.10
CA GLU A 79 -5.28 -10.17 10.56
C GLU A 79 -6.63 -10.37 11.25
N GLN A 80 -7.68 -9.73 10.75
CA GLN A 80 -9.04 -9.91 11.30
C GLN A 80 -9.61 -11.30 11.06
N ASN A 81 -9.10 -12.04 10.08
CA ASN A 81 -9.58 -13.37 9.69
C ASN A 81 -8.67 -14.51 10.17
N VAL A 82 -7.58 -14.22 10.89
CA VAL A 82 -6.78 -15.27 11.54
C VAL A 82 -7.61 -15.96 12.61
N SER A 83 -7.74 -17.29 12.51
CA SER A 83 -8.54 -18.05 13.48
C SER A 83 -7.94 -17.96 14.88
N SER A 84 -8.81 -17.97 15.90
CA SER A 84 -8.39 -17.93 17.31
C SER A 84 -7.47 -19.10 17.73
N ASN A 85 -7.53 -20.21 16.99
CA ASN A 85 -6.63 -21.35 17.22
C ASN A 85 -5.22 -21.08 16.70
N LEU A 86 -5.10 -20.37 15.56
CA LEU A 86 -3.80 -20.00 14.97
C LEU A 86 -3.19 -18.79 15.66
N SER A 87 -3.99 -17.86 16.17
CA SER A 87 -3.51 -16.65 16.83
C SER A 87 -2.69 -16.89 18.11
N LYS A 88 -2.69 -18.12 18.62
CA LYS A 88 -1.85 -18.55 19.74
C LYS A 88 -0.39 -18.83 19.34
N TYR A 89 -0.13 -18.95 18.06
CA TYR A 89 1.19 -19.29 17.50
C TYR A 89 1.71 -18.10 16.68
N GLU A 90 2.37 -17.16 17.33
CA GLU A 90 2.89 -15.93 16.70
C GLU A 90 3.74 -16.22 15.45
N CYS A 91 4.54 -17.28 15.46
CA CYS A 91 5.34 -17.69 14.31
C CYS A 91 4.53 -18.09 13.05
N LEU A 92 3.22 -18.33 13.22
CA LEU A 92 2.29 -18.65 12.11
C LEU A 92 1.35 -17.50 11.76
N THR A 93 1.38 -16.41 12.50
CA THR A 93 0.42 -15.30 12.37
C THR A 93 1.07 -13.92 12.27
N CYS A 94 2.39 -13.83 12.44
CA CYS A 94 3.14 -12.59 12.40
C CYS A 94 4.30 -12.69 11.39
N ASP A 95 5.43 -12.11 11.71
CA ASP A 95 6.61 -11.94 10.85
C ASP A 95 7.08 -13.19 10.09
N GLY A 96 6.74 -14.40 10.54
CA GLY A 96 7.07 -15.64 9.85
C GLY A 96 6.38 -15.85 8.50
N ILE A 97 5.33 -15.08 8.20
CA ILE A 97 4.55 -15.19 6.96
C ILE A 97 4.46 -13.87 6.18
N ASN A 98 5.50 -13.05 6.26
CA ASN A 98 5.56 -11.75 5.58
C ASN A 98 5.18 -11.82 4.10
N ALA A 99 5.60 -12.89 3.40
CA ALA A 99 5.25 -13.08 1.99
C ALA A 99 3.74 -13.27 1.79
N LEU A 100 3.05 -13.98 2.68
CA LEU A 100 1.59 -14.15 2.63
C LEU A 100 0.89 -12.83 2.96
N HIS A 101 1.37 -12.12 3.99
CA HIS A 101 0.87 -10.80 4.38
C HIS A 101 0.94 -9.81 3.22
N GLU A 102 2.10 -9.70 2.59
CA GLU A 102 2.30 -8.81 1.45
C GLU A 102 1.54 -9.28 0.20
N SER A 103 1.38 -10.59 -0.01
CA SER A 103 0.57 -11.08 -1.13
C SER A 103 -0.91 -10.69 -0.99
N GLN A 104 -1.42 -10.65 0.23
CA GLN A 104 -2.78 -10.23 0.51
C GLN A 104 -2.96 -8.72 0.27
N SER A 105 -2.05 -7.88 0.78
CA SER A 105 -2.10 -6.44 0.53
C SER A 105 -2.00 -6.11 -0.96
N ARG A 106 -1.10 -6.82 -1.68
CA ARG A 106 -0.94 -6.66 -3.13
C ARG A 106 -2.14 -7.18 -3.93
N LEU A 107 -2.83 -8.23 -3.47
CA LEU A 107 -4.08 -8.65 -4.07
C LEU A 107 -5.11 -7.51 -4.08
N PHE A 108 -5.29 -6.85 -2.94
CA PHE A 108 -6.24 -5.75 -2.83
C PHE A 108 -5.76 -4.51 -3.59
N GLU A 109 -4.51 -4.09 -3.42
CA GLU A 109 -3.96 -2.90 -4.07
C GLU A 109 -3.84 -3.08 -5.59
N ASN A 110 -3.10 -4.11 -6.04
CA ASN A 110 -2.68 -4.22 -7.45
C ASN A 110 -3.72 -4.93 -8.31
N ILE A 111 -4.42 -5.94 -7.79
CA ILE A 111 -5.37 -6.72 -8.60
C ILE A 111 -6.77 -6.09 -8.56
N LEU A 112 -7.26 -5.75 -7.37
CA LEU A 112 -8.59 -5.15 -7.22
C LEU A 112 -8.54 -3.63 -7.39
N GLY A 113 -7.69 -2.93 -6.65
CA GLY A 113 -7.64 -1.48 -6.61
C GLY A 113 -7.19 -0.80 -7.90
N ARG A 114 -6.54 -1.54 -8.83
CA ARG A 114 -6.17 -1.04 -10.16
C ARG A 114 -7.17 -1.40 -11.25
N ASN A 115 -8.24 -2.15 -10.92
CA ASN A 115 -9.27 -2.55 -11.87
C ASN A 115 -10.39 -1.51 -11.93
N ILE A 116 -10.76 -1.10 -13.14
CA ILE A 116 -11.84 -0.13 -13.37
C ILE A 116 -13.18 -0.59 -12.75
N ASN A 117 -13.48 -1.89 -12.79
CA ASN A 117 -14.73 -2.41 -12.24
C ASN A 117 -14.80 -2.33 -10.70
N PHE A 118 -13.67 -2.18 -10.02
CA PHE A 118 -13.64 -1.90 -8.58
C PHE A 118 -14.14 -0.48 -8.31
N TRP A 119 -13.78 0.48 -9.15
CA TRP A 119 -14.07 1.90 -8.96
C TRP A 119 -15.45 2.33 -9.46
N LEU A 120 -15.90 1.77 -10.59
CA LEU A 120 -17.18 2.18 -11.21
C LEU A 120 -18.34 2.30 -10.21
N PRO A 121 -18.56 1.35 -9.25
CA PRO A 121 -19.70 1.44 -8.33
C PRO A 121 -19.50 2.48 -7.19
N ILE A 122 -18.28 2.91 -6.91
CA ILE A 122 -17.97 3.73 -5.73
C ILE A 122 -17.32 5.08 -6.06
N TYR A 123 -16.88 5.27 -7.31
CA TYR A 123 -16.04 6.41 -7.67
C TYR A 123 -16.70 7.76 -7.41
N ASP A 124 -17.96 7.93 -7.76
CA ASP A 124 -18.67 9.20 -7.54
C ASP A 124 -18.68 9.61 -6.06
N LYS A 125 -18.81 8.63 -5.16
CA LYS A 125 -18.75 8.87 -3.72
C LYS A 125 -17.33 9.24 -3.29
N VAL A 126 -16.31 8.52 -3.74
CA VAL A 126 -14.90 8.83 -3.45
C VAL A 126 -14.54 10.21 -4.01
N LYS A 127 -14.92 10.47 -5.27
CA LYS A 127 -14.72 11.76 -5.94
C LYS A 127 -15.31 12.92 -5.12
N SER A 128 -16.55 12.75 -4.65
CA SER A 128 -17.22 13.76 -3.83
C SER A 128 -16.52 13.97 -2.49
N MET A 129 -16.11 12.89 -1.80
CA MET A 129 -15.45 12.98 -0.48
C MET A 129 -14.07 13.62 -0.57
N LEU A 130 -13.32 13.35 -1.63
CA LEU A 130 -11.95 13.85 -1.82
C LEU A 130 -11.89 15.15 -2.65
N GLY A 131 -13.03 15.62 -3.19
CA GLY A 131 -13.07 16.81 -4.05
C GLY A 131 -12.23 16.66 -5.33
N LEU A 132 -12.29 15.48 -5.99
CA LEU A 132 -11.51 15.21 -7.18
C LEU A 132 -12.16 15.84 -8.42
N GLU A 133 -11.32 16.29 -9.37
CA GLU A 133 -11.79 16.93 -10.62
C GLU A 133 -11.78 15.97 -11.81
N VAL A 134 -11.06 14.85 -11.74
CA VAL A 134 -10.92 13.86 -12.80
C VAL A 134 -12.10 12.90 -12.86
N ASP A 135 -12.31 12.25 -14.00
CA ASP A 135 -13.28 11.15 -14.12
C ASP A 135 -12.67 9.79 -13.69
N VAL A 136 -13.49 8.74 -13.65
CA VAL A 136 -13.07 7.41 -13.21
C VAL A 136 -12.03 6.78 -14.13
N TYR A 137 -12.09 7.05 -15.42
CA TYR A 137 -11.15 6.48 -16.39
C TYR A 137 -9.79 7.15 -16.26
N GLU A 138 -9.74 8.46 -16.18
CA GLU A 138 -8.50 9.21 -15.93
C GLU A 138 -7.87 8.84 -14.57
N PHE A 139 -8.69 8.64 -13.54
CA PHE A 139 -8.24 8.21 -12.23
C PHE A 139 -7.58 6.83 -12.29
N VAL A 140 -8.23 5.84 -12.92
CA VAL A 140 -7.72 4.47 -13.04
C VAL A 140 -6.50 4.41 -13.98
N ASP A 141 -6.48 5.20 -15.05
CA ASP A 141 -5.29 5.35 -15.90
C ASP A 141 -4.09 5.87 -15.09
N GLY A 142 -4.34 6.84 -14.19
CA GLY A 142 -3.32 7.34 -13.27
C GLY A 142 -2.77 6.26 -12.35
N LEU A 143 -3.63 5.40 -11.76
CA LEU A 143 -3.23 4.27 -10.91
C LEU A 143 -2.39 3.23 -11.68
N ASN A 144 -2.64 3.06 -12.97
CA ASN A 144 -1.98 2.04 -13.81
C ASN A 144 -0.76 2.57 -14.58
N LYS A 145 -0.42 3.84 -14.43
CA LYS A 145 0.68 4.43 -15.18
C LYS A 145 2.04 3.95 -14.68
N ALA A 146 2.79 3.30 -15.57
CA ALA A 146 4.14 2.83 -15.29
C ALA A 146 5.17 3.93 -15.59
N ILE A 147 5.90 4.37 -14.57
CA ILE A 147 6.96 5.38 -14.68
C ILE A 147 8.13 4.97 -13.80
N PRO A 148 9.30 4.65 -14.36
CA PRO A 148 10.47 4.32 -13.58
C PRO A 148 10.81 5.43 -12.57
N SER A 149 11.01 5.05 -11.31
CA SER A 149 11.36 5.93 -10.20
C SER A 149 12.55 5.38 -9.43
N LEU A 150 13.34 6.26 -8.82
CA LEU A 150 14.43 5.88 -7.93
C LEU A 150 13.95 5.59 -6.49
N VAL A 151 12.69 5.87 -6.19
CA VAL A 151 12.08 5.68 -4.86
C VAL A 151 11.22 4.41 -4.87
N ARG A 152 11.63 3.37 -4.14
CA ARG A 152 10.92 2.08 -4.11
C ARG A 152 9.46 2.21 -3.69
N THR A 153 9.20 2.96 -2.63
CA THR A 153 7.84 3.11 -2.07
C THR A 153 6.88 3.89 -2.98
N GLU A 154 7.40 4.57 -3.99
CA GLU A 154 6.65 5.31 -5.00
C GLU A 154 6.71 4.64 -6.39
N ALA A 155 7.33 3.46 -6.47
CA ALA A 155 7.45 2.72 -7.71
C ALA A 155 6.11 2.14 -8.15
N ASP A 156 5.88 2.17 -9.46
CA ASP A 156 4.71 1.55 -10.08
C ASP A 156 4.77 0.00 -9.99
N GLU A 157 3.67 -0.66 -10.33
CA GLU A 157 3.54 -2.11 -10.26
C GLU A 157 4.61 -2.87 -11.06
N LEU A 158 4.99 -2.36 -12.23
CA LEU A 158 5.97 -3.03 -13.10
C LEU A 158 7.40 -2.88 -12.58
N THR A 159 7.74 -1.70 -12.05
CA THR A 159 9.10 -1.39 -11.63
C THR A 159 9.37 -1.71 -10.16
N TYR A 160 8.33 -1.89 -9.32
CA TYR A 160 8.49 -2.21 -7.90
C TYR A 160 9.34 -3.47 -7.67
N CYS A 161 9.07 -4.54 -8.42
CA CYS A 161 9.82 -5.79 -8.31
C CYS A 161 11.31 -5.62 -8.64
N MET A 162 11.65 -4.72 -9.57
CA MET A 162 13.04 -4.45 -9.92
C MET A 162 13.83 -3.86 -8.74
N HIS A 163 13.19 -2.99 -7.94
CA HIS A 163 13.78 -2.47 -6.71
C HIS A 163 14.06 -3.57 -5.66
N ILE A 164 13.22 -4.60 -5.60
CA ILE A 164 13.42 -5.73 -4.69
C ILE A 164 14.57 -6.61 -5.19
N ILE A 165 14.58 -6.96 -6.48
CA ILE A 165 15.63 -7.78 -7.11
C ILE A 165 17.00 -7.13 -6.91
N LEU A 166 17.12 -5.83 -7.18
CA LEU A 166 18.35 -5.09 -7.02
C LEU A 166 18.88 -5.16 -5.57
N ARG A 167 18.03 -4.95 -4.58
CA ARG A 167 18.41 -5.02 -3.16
C ARG A 167 18.84 -6.43 -2.78
N TYR A 168 18.09 -7.44 -3.19
CA TYR A 168 18.43 -8.84 -2.94
C TYR A 168 19.80 -9.22 -3.53
N GLU A 169 20.07 -8.82 -4.79
CA GLU A 169 21.36 -9.10 -5.42
C GLU A 169 22.54 -8.45 -4.68
N ILE A 170 22.39 -7.17 -4.29
CA ILE A 170 23.43 -6.45 -3.54
C ILE A 170 23.63 -7.11 -2.17
N GLU A 171 22.57 -7.40 -1.44
CA GLU A 171 22.63 -8.05 -0.13
C GLU A 171 23.32 -9.42 -0.22
N ARG A 172 22.91 -10.27 -1.16
CA ARG A 172 23.54 -11.56 -1.39
C ARG A 172 25.03 -11.43 -1.70
N ASP A 173 25.43 -10.51 -2.58
CA ASP A 173 26.82 -10.29 -2.97
C ASP A 173 27.64 -9.72 -1.80
N LEU A 174 27.03 -8.90 -0.93
CA LEU A 174 27.65 -8.39 0.29
C LEU A 174 27.91 -9.50 1.32
N PHE A 175 26.89 -10.28 1.65
CA PHE A 175 27.01 -11.36 2.65
C PHE A 175 27.87 -12.54 2.17
N SER A 176 28.00 -12.73 0.86
CA SER A 176 28.95 -13.71 0.30
C SER A 176 30.40 -13.22 0.26
N GLY A 177 30.65 -11.94 0.62
CA GLY A 177 31.97 -11.32 0.58
C GLY A 177 32.47 -10.98 -0.85
N LYS A 178 31.58 -11.03 -1.84
CA LYS A 178 31.91 -10.70 -3.23
C LYS A 178 32.08 -9.20 -3.45
N ILE A 179 31.42 -8.39 -2.64
CA ILE A 179 31.56 -6.92 -2.60
C ILE A 179 31.80 -6.45 -1.16
N ASN A 180 32.41 -5.28 -0.99
CA ASN A 180 32.65 -4.67 0.31
C ASN A 180 31.63 -3.57 0.61
N VAL A 181 31.44 -3.26 1.89
CA VAL A 181 30.55 -2.18 2.33
C VAL A 181 30.94 -0.83 1.71
N ASN A 182 32.25 -0.59 1.55
CA ASN A 182 32.76 0.67 0.97
C ASN A 182 32.38 0.83 -0.51
N ASP A 183 32.10 -0.26 -1.24
CA ASP A 183 31.74 -0.25 -2.66
C ASP A 183 30.23 -0.04 -2.88
N LEU A 184 29.42 -0.12 -1.80
CA LEU A 184 27.96 -0.06 -1.90
C LEU A 184 27.41 1.18 -2.61
N PRO A 185 27.88 2.41 -2.34
CA PRO A 185 27.35 3.60 -3.01
C PRO A 185 27.54 3.53 -4.53
N ASP A 186 28.69 3.11 -5.01
CA ASP A 186 29.00 3.03 -6.44
C ASP A 186 28.20 1.91 -7.12
N ILE A 187 28.12 0.74 -6.47
CA ILE A 187 27.35 -0.40 -6.97
C ILE A 187 25.87 -0.05 -7.02
N TRP A 188 25.35 0.60 -5.99
CA TRP A 188 23.97 1.07 -5.95
C TRP A 188 23.66 2.02 -7.10
N ASN A 189 24.45 3.07 -7.25
CA ASN A 189 24.25 4.07 -8.30
C ASN A 189 24.38 3.49 -9.71
N LYS A 190 25.18 2.45 -9.88
CA LYS A 190 25.31 1.76 -11.19
C LYS A 190 24.14 0.85 -11.50
N LYS A 191 23.48 0.27 -10.48
CA LYS A 191 22.40 -0.69 -10.66
C LYS A 191 21.00 -0.03 -10.69
N MET A 192 20.87 1.15 -10.08
CA MET A 192 19.66 1.99 -10.14
C MET A 192 19.56 2.75 -11.46
#